data_d67ce4207c3a71eee1cf892f42d59b7e
#
_entry.id   d67ce4207c3a71eee1cf892f42d59b7e
#
_cell.length_a   1.000
_cell.length_b   1.000
_cell.length_c   1.000
_cell.angle_alpha   90.00
_cell.angle_beta   90.00
_cell.angle_gamma   90.00
#
_symmetry.space_group_name_H-M   'P 1'
#
loop_
_entity.id
_entity.type
_entity.pdbx_description
1 polymer ?
#
loop_
_entity_poly.entity_id
_entity_poly.type
_entity_poly.pdbx_seq_one_letter_code
_entity_poly.pdbx_strand_id
1 'polypeptide(L)'
;MELICPICGAALCREDRCYRCENRHSFDIARQGHVNLLPVQQKKSLHPGDPREQVLSRRTFLEAGFYTPIADTLCQTALELGAKGPILDIGCGEGYYSSRLAAAMSADLTGLDISKEAVRCAAAKYKNALWICGTAAHLPVPDHSAGVITSLFALTMAEEFRRVLASDGLYFQVLAAQDHLLGLKSIIYPELKLKEKDSVPDLPGFRLVKTVPIRFEFTVEGEQVQNLLSMTPHVYRISKEGAARLAATDKLTDTASCVLNVYRPI
;
A
#
# COMPACT_ATOMS: atom_id res chain seq x y z
N MET A 1 -10.87 13.20 -5.70
CA MET A 1 -10.45 13.78 -4.39
C MET A 1 -9.71 15.09 -4.64
N GLU A 2 -9.98 16.13 -3.87
CA GLU A 2 -9.25 17.39 -3.92
C GLU A 2 -7.87 17.24 -3.29
N LEU A 3 -6.92 18.09 -3.72
CA LEU A 3 -5.56 18.10 -3.20
C LEU A 3 -5.24 19.43 -2.49
N ILE A 4 -4.39 19.36 -1.46
CA ILE A 4 -3.82 20.53 -0.81
C ILE A 4 -2.31 20.60 -1.06
N CYS A 5 -1.79 21.81 -1.08
CA CYS A 5 -0.38 22.08 -1.31
C CYS A 5 0.46 21.57 -0.12
N PRO A 6 1.43 20.68 -0.32
CA PRO A 6 2.26 20.14 0.77
C PRO A 6 3.24 21.16 1.36
N ILE A 7 3.30 22.39 0.80
CA ILE A 7 4.18 23.47 1.24
C ILE A 7 3.42 24.46 2.11
N CYS A 8 2.19 24.84 1.71
CA CYS A 8 1.44 25.91 2.38
C CYS A 8 0.00 25.55 2.79
N GLY A 9 -0.47 24.31 2.51
CA GLY A 9 -1.81 23.86 2.88
C GLY A 9 -2.95 24.38 2.01
N ALA A 10 -2.73 25.36 1.12
CA ALA A 10 -3.76 25.91 0.26
C ALA A 10 -4.25 24.87 -0.77
N ALA A 11 -5.48 25.00 -1.26
CA ALA A 11 -6.02 24.12 -2.28
C ALA A 11 -5.15 24.10 -3.55
N LEU A 12 -5.03 22.92 -4.15
CA LEU A 12 -4.34 22.72 -5.43
C LEU A 12 -5.36 22.60 -6.55
N CYS A 13 -5.34 23.56 -7.48
CA CYS A 13 -6.14 23.52 -8.68
C CYS A 13 -5.37 22.85 -9.82
N ARG A 14 -6.03 21.98 -10.58
CA ARG A 14 -5.45 21.39 -11.77
C ARG A 14 -5.50 22.37 -12.94
N GLU A 15 -4.34 22.71 -13.49
CA GLU A 15 -4.16 23.57 -14.65
C GLU A 15 -3.41 22.78 -15.73
N ASP A 16 -4.11 22.37 -16.81
CA ASP A 16 -3.53 21.60 -17.93
C ASP A 16 -2.63 20.44 -17.44
N ARG A 17 -1.32 20.68 -17.36
CA ARG A 17 -0.29 19.66 -17.02
C ARG A 17 0.35 19.84 -15.65
N CYS A 18 -0.20 20.65 -14.79
CA CYS A 18 0.30 20.85 -13.42
C CYS A 18 -0.85 21.05 -12.43
N TYR A 19 -0.51 20.92 -11.15
CA TYR A 19 -1.32 21.41 -10.03
C TYR A 19 -0.68 22.67 -9.49
N ARG A 20 -1.48 23.73 -9.23
CA ARG A 20 -1.00 24.99 -8.69
C ARG A 20 -1.89 25.47 -7.56
N CYS A 21 -1.30 26.08 -6.52
CA CYS A 21 -2.02 26.76 -5.46
C CYS A 21 -1.99 28.31 -5.66
N GLU A 22 -2.82 29.02 -4.91
CA GLU A 22 -2.88 30.49 -4.90
C GLU A 22 -1.53 31.14 -4.56
N ASN A 23 -0.70 30.50 -3.74
CA ASN A 23 0.63 30.94 -3.39
C ASN A 23 1.70 30.59 -4.46
N ARG A 24 1.27 30.23 -5.66
CA ARG A 24 2.10 29.95 -6.85
C ARG A 24 3.04 28.74 -6.73
N HIS A 25 2.86 27.85 -5.74
CA HIS A 25 3.54 26.56 -5.78
C HIS A 25 2.96 25.71 -6.90
N SER A 26 3.82 25.11 -7.71
CA SER A 26 3.43 24.35 -8.90
C SER A 26 4.05 22.96 -8.89
N PHE A 27 3.28 21.95 -9.29
CA PHE A 27 3.67 20.55 -9.30
C PHE A 27 3.27 19.91 -10.63
N ASP A 28 4.24 19.55 -11.45
CA ASP A 28 3.99 18.99 -12.76
C ASP A 28 3.34 17.61 -12.71
N ILE A 29 2.38 17.36 -13.59
CA ILE A 29 1.81 16.06 -13.85
C ILE A 29 2.73 15.34 -14.82
N ALA A 30 3.31 14.22 -14.40
CA ALA A 30 4.17 13.40 -15.23
C ALA A 30 3.41 12.81 -16.43
N ARG A 31 4.14 12.45 -17.48
CA ARG A 31 3.56 11.85 -18.70
C ARG A 31 2.66 10.63 -18.42
N GLN A 32 2.95 9.86 -17.36
CA GLN A 32 2.16 8.71 -16.94
C GLN A 32 0.86 9.10 -16.25
N GLY A 33 0.73 10.34 -15.76
CA GLY A 33 -0.47 10.87 -15.09
C GLY A 33 -0.35 11.02 -13.58
N HIS A 34 0.81 10.73 -12.97
CA HIS A 34 1.04 10.95 -11.54
C HIS A 34 1.61 12.35 -11.26
N VAL A 35 1.43 12.80 -10.03
CA VAL A 35 2.02 14.04 -9.51
C VAL A 35 2.97 13.74 -8.35
N ASN A 36 4.08 14.47 -8.28
CA ASN A 36 5.01 14.38 -7.15
C ASN A 36 4.76 15.53 -6.17
N LEU A 37 4.15 15.20 -5.04
CA LEU A 37 3.86 16.12 -3.94
C LEU A 37 4.74 15.87 -2.71
N LEU A 38 5.86 15.14 -2.86
CA LEU A 38 6.84 14.92 -1.79
C LEU A 38 7.87 16.06 -1.77
N PRO A 39 7.79 17.00 -0.81
CA PRO A 39 8.79 18.07 -0.67
C PRO A 39 10.19 17.52 -0.42
N VAL A 40 11.20 18.19 -0.94
CA VAL A 40 12.60 17.76 -0.79
C VAL A 40 13.00 17.66 0.68
N GLN A 41 12.50 18.54 1.53
CA GLN A 41 12.78 18.60 2.98
C GLN A 41 12.21 17.37 3.73
N GLN A 42 11.20 16.71 3.18
CA GLN A 42 10.57 15.51 3.77
C GLN A 42 11.20 14.20 3.29
N LYS A 43 12.15 14.26 2.36
CA LYS A 43 12.89 13.08 1.91
C LYS A 43 13.92 12.65 2.95
N LYS A 44 13.80 11.44 3.47
CA LYS A 44 14.80 10.83 4.38
C LYS A 44 15.96 10.14 3.64
N SER A 45 15.87 9.99 2.33
CA SER A 45 16.90 9.43 1.46
C SER A 45 16.79 10.03 0.05
N LEU A 46 17.82 9.83 -0.79
CA LEU A 46 17.80 10.29 -2.19
C LEU A 46 16.70 9.60 -3.01
N HIS A 47 16.47 8.31 -2.73
CA HIS A 47 15.46 7.47 -3.39
C HIS A 47 14.59 6.79 -2.33
N PRO A 48 13.57 7.49 -1.78
CA PRO A 48 12.71 6.91 -0.78
C PRO A 48 11.75 5.87 -1.40
N GLY A 49 11.44 4.83 -0.62
CA GLY A 49 10.56 3.75 -1.02
C GLY A 49 11.25 2.65 -1.84
N ASP A 50 10.46 1.75 -2.36
CA ASP A 50 10.94 0.58 -3.10
C ASP A 50 11.57 0.99 -4.44
N PRO A 51 12.75 0.46 -4.80
CA PRO A 51 13.38 0.68 -6.10
C PRO A 51 12.59 -0.04 -7.21
N ARG A 52 12.87 0.36 -8.45
CA ARG A 52 12.15 -0.13 -9.64
C ARG A 52 12.09 -1.65 -9.72
N GLU A 53 13.18 -2.34 -9.44
CA GLU A 53 13.25 -3.80 -9.51
C GLU A 53 12.27 -4.47 -8.56
N GLN A 54 12.20 -4.01 -7.32
CA GLN A 54 11.24 -4.52 -6.33
C GLN A 54 9.79 -4.24 -6.73
N VAL A 55 9.52 -3.05 -7.27
CA VAL A 55 8.19 -2.69 -7.77
C VAL A 55 7.78 -3.63 -8.92
N LEU A 56 8.69 -3.93 -9.84
CA LEU A 56 8.40 -4.83 -10.95
C LEU A 56 8.22 -6.29 -10.49
N SER A 57 9.05 -6.77 -9.58
CA SER A 57 8.91 -8.12 -8.99
C SER A 57 7.57 -8.27 -8.27
N ARG A 58 7.20 -7.27 -7.44
CA ARG A 58 5.88 -7.24 -6.78
C ARG A 58 4.75 -7.26 -7.79
N ARG A 59 4.82 -6.45 -8.82
CA ARG A 59 3.81 -6.42 -9.88
C ARG A 59 3.68 -7.77 -10.56
N THR A 60 4.78 -8.39 -10.99
CA THR A 60 4.79 -9.71 -11.64
C THR A 60 4.17 -10.76 -10.73
N PHE A 61 4.50 -10.76 -9.43
CA PHE A 61 3.93 -11.68 -8.46
C PHE A 61 2.42 -11.47 -8.24
N LEU A 62 1.99 -10.22 -8.07
CA LEU A 62 0.58 -9.89 -7.82
C LEU A 62 -0.28 -10.14 -9.07
N GLU A 63 0.22 -9.83 -10.26
CA GLU A 63 -0.47 -10.08 -11.54
C GLU A 63 -0.62 -11.59 -11.85
N ALA A 64 0.30 -12.42 -11.35
CA ALA A 64 0.16 -13.87 -11.41
C ALA A 64 -0.96 -14.43 -10.50
N GLY A 65 -1.57 -13.59 -9.66
CA GLY A 65 -2.76 -13.94 -8.88
C GLY A 65 -2.51 -14.60 -7.53
N PHE A 66 -1.26 -14.79 -7.11
CA PHE A 66 -0.94 -15.48 -5.86
C PHE A 66 -1.60 -14.84 -4.63
N TYR A 67 -1.80 -13.51 -4.61
CA TYR A 67 -2.42 -12.79 -3.51
C TYR A 67 -3.85 -12.30 -3.82
N THR A 68 -4.49 -12.88 -4.83
CA THR A 68 -5.90 -12.59 -5.14
C THR A 68 -6.82 -12.76 -3.94
N PRO A 69 -6.69 -13.80 -3.08
CA PRO A 69 -7.57 -13.94 -1.92
C PRO A 69 -7.51 -12.77 -0.93
N ILE A 70 -6.38 -12.05 -0.84
CA ILE A 70 -6.29 -10.83 0.00
C ILE A 70 -7.13 -9.71 -0.62
N ALA A 71 -7.03 -9.50 -1.93
CA ALA A 71 -7.81 -8.48 -2.64
C ALA A 71 -9.31 -8.78 -2.58
N ASP A 72 -9.69 -10.04 -2.76
CA ASP A 72 -11.10 -10.47 -2.73
C ASP A 72 -11.69 -10.28 -1.34
N THR A 73 -10.95 -10.65 -0.28
CA THR A 73 -11.40 -10.45 1.12
C THR A 73 -11.55 -8.95 1.43
N LEU A 74 -10.63 -8.10 0.96
CA LEU A 74 -10.74 -6.65 1.12
C LEU A 74 -12.01 -6.12 0.45
N CYS A 75 -12.23 -6.46 -0.82
CA CYS A 75 -13.40 -6.03 -1.59
C CYS A 75 -14.71 -6.50 -0.96
N GLN A 76 -14.80 -7.79 -0.62
CA GLN A 76 -15.97 -8.36 0.01
C GLN A 76 -16.28 -7.69 1.34
N THR A 77 -15.27 -7.52 2.20
CA THR A 77 -15.45 -6.87 3.51
C THR A 77 -15.91 -5.42 3.38
N ALA A 78 -15.36 -4.68 2.41
CA ALA A 78 -15.77 -3.30 2.15
C ALA A 78 -17.25 -3.21 1.71
N LEU A 79 -17.69 -4.10 0.82
CA LEU A 79 -19.09 -4.16 0.36
C LEU A 79 -20.04 -4.59 1.48
N GLU A 80 -19.68 -5.59 2.28
CA GLU A 80 -20.48 -6.06 3.43
C GLU A 80 -20.70 -4.97 4.48
N LEU A 81 -19.68 -4.13 4.72
CA LEU A 81 -19.77 -3.01 5.68
C LEU A 81 -20.40 -1.76 5.08
N GLY A 82 -20.81 -1.80 3.80
CA GLY A 82 -21.40 -0.67 3.11
C GLY A 82 -20.44 0.52 2.98
N ALA A 83 -19.13 0.26 2.81
CA ALA A 83 -18.11 1.29 2.62
C ALA A 83 -18.48 2.20 1.44
N LYS A 84 -18.32 3.50 1.60
CA LYS A 84 -18.75 4.51 0.61
C LYS A 84 -17.75 5.65 0.50
N GLY A 85 -17.85 6.41 -0.59
CA GLY A 85 -17.07 7.62 -0.81
C GLY A 85 -15.71 7.35 -1.46
N PRO A 86 -14.91 8.41 -1.63
CA PRO A 86 -13.60 8.31 -2.27
C PRO A 86 -12.64 7.43 -1.46
N ILE A 87 -11.86 6.63 -2.17
CA ILE A 87 -10.81 5.77 -1.60
C ILE A 87 -9.48 6.53 -1.61
N LEU A 88 -8.80 6.53 -0.46
CA LEU A 88 -7.40 6.94 -0.32
C LEU A 88 -6.56 5.73 0.09
N ASP A 89 -5.73 5.23 -0.83
CA ASP A 89 -4.81 4.11 -0.57
C ASP A 89 -3.42 4.61 -0.21
N ILE A 90 -2.94 4.27 0.98
CA ILE A 90 -1.70 4.78 1.55
C ILE A 90 -0.66 3.66 1.58
N GLY A 91 0.47 3.88 0.89
CA GLY A 91 1.40 2.83 0.52
C GLY A 91 0.85 1.99 -0.62
N CYS A 92 0.25 2.65 -1.61
CA CYS A 92 -0.49 2.00 -2.69
C CYS A 92 0.37 1.09 -3.59
N GLY A 93 1.70 1.20 -3.52
CA GLY A 93 2.58 0.47 -4.40
C GLY A 93 2.27 0.73 -5.87
N GLU A 94 2.11 -0.35 -6.63
CA GLU A 94 1.75 -0.28 -8.06
C GLU A 94 0.22 -0.30 -8.31
N GLY A 95 -0.60 -0.18 -7.25
CA GLY A 95 -2.05 0.02 -7.33
C GLY A 95 -2.90 -1.24 -7.45
N TYR A 96 -2.35 -2.45 -7.23
CA TYR A 96 -3.05 -3.72 -7.46
C TYR A 96 -4.31 -3.87 -6.60
N TYR A 97 -4.21 -3.67 -5.28
CA TYR A 97 -5.31 -3.85 -4.35
C TYR A 97 -6.35 -2.73 -4.47
N SER A 98 -5.88 -1.50 -4.47
CA SER A 98 -6.76 -0.32 -4.50
C SER A 98 -7.55 -0.19 -5.79
N SER A 99 -6.97 -0.55 -6.94
CA SER A 99 -7.71 -0.53 -8.21
C SER A 99 -8.83 -1.57 -8.27
N ARG A 100 -8.62 -2.74 -7.66
CA ARG A 100 -9.67 -3.78 -7.52
C ARG A 100 -10.78 -3.32 -6.58
N LEU A 101 -10.40 -2.73 -5.43
CA LEU A 101 -11.36 -2.17 -4.48
C LEU A 101 -12.20 -1.05 -5.12
N ALA A 102 -11.56 -0.12 -5.81
CA ALA A 102 -12.24 0.97 -6.48
C ALA A 102 -13.24 0.48 -7.54
N ALA A 103 -12.86 -0.55 -8.30
CA ALA A 103 -13.75 -1.20 -9.27
C ALA A 103 -14.95 -1.87 -8.58
N ALA A 104 -14.72 -2.61 -7.47
CA ALA A 104 -15.77 -3.29 -6.73
C ALA A 104 -16.77 -2.30 -6.09
N MET A 105 -16.29 -1.17 -5.59
CA MET A 105 -17.11 -0.13 -4.97
C MET A 105 -17.67 0.89 -5.97
N SER A 106 -17.25 0.88 -7.22
CA SER A 106 -17.53 1.96 -8.20
C SER A 106 -17.17 3.34 -7.66
N ALA A 107 -16.02 3.45 -6.99
CA ALA A 107 -15.58 4.63 -6.26
C ALA A 107 -14.35 5.29 -6.88
N ASP A 108 -14.21 6.61 -6.66
CA ASP A 108 -13.01 7.36 -7.01
C ASP A 108 -11.81 6.89 -6.18
N LEU A 109 -10.66 6.73 -6.82
CA LEU A 109 -9.42 6.28 -6.20
C LEU A 109 -8.34 7.35 -6.25
N THR A 110 -7.73 7.59 -5.10
CA THR A 110 -6.46 8.29 -4.97
C THR A 110 -5.46 7.36 -4.29
N GLY A 111 -4.35 7.06 -4.94
CA GLY A 111 -3.25 6.26 -4.39
C GLY A 111 -2.03 7.12 -4.08
N LEU A 112 -1.46 6.92 -2.90
CA LEU A 112 -0.26 7.61 -2.45
C LEU A 112 0.82 6.60 -2.06
N ASP A 113 2.02 6.81 -2.57
CA ASP A 113 3.22 6.07 -2.16
C ASP A 113 4.44 6.98 -2.14
N ILE A 114 5.40 6.66 -1.28
CA ILE A 114 6.66 7.39 -1.22
C ILE A 114 7.60 7.02 -2.37
N SER A 115 7.44 5.81 -2.94
CA SER A 115 8.18 5.34 -4.10
C SER A 115 7.66 5.96 -5.38
N LYS A 116 8.46 6.85 -5.99
CA LYS A 116 8.15 7.41 -7.31
C LYS A 116 8.00 6.32 -8.38
N GLU A 117 8.76 5.23 -8.29
CA GLU A 117 8.68 4.13 -9.25
C GLU A 117 7.38 3.35 -9.12
N ALA A 118 6.91 3.11 -7.89
CA ALA A 118 5.63 2.46 -7.64
C ALA A 118 4.47 3.28 -8.20
N VAL A 119 4.42 4.56 -7.86
CA VAL A 119 3.40 5.51 -8.34
C VAL A 119 3.43 5.64 -9.88
N ARG A 120 4.61 5.68 -10.47
CA ARG A 120 4.77 5.70 -11.93
C ARG A 120 4.18 4.44 -12.59
N CYS A 121 4.41 3.27 -12.00
CA CYS A 121 3.85 2.00 -12.49
C CYS A 121 2.33 1.97 -12.35
N ALA A 122 1.78 2.41 -11.22
CA ALA A 122 0.34 2.51 -10.98
C ALA A 122 -0.33 3.44 -12.01
N ALA A 123 0.20 4.66 -12.18
CA ALA A 123 -0.32 5.64 -13.14
C ALA A 123 -0.19 5.20 -14.61
N ALA A 124 0.80 4.39 -14.93
CA ALA A 124 0.93 3.83 -16.28
C ALA A 124 -0.17 2.81 -16.60
N LYS A 125 -0.61 2.03 -15.60
CA LYS A 125 -1.58 0.94 -15.75
C LYS A 125 -3.02 1.39 -15.51
N TYR A 126 -3.27 2.11 -14.43
CA TYR A 126 -4.61 2.47 -13.96
C TYR A 126 -4.89 3.96 -14.20
N LYS A 127 -5.53 4.28 -15.33
CA LYS A 127 -5.73 5.65 -15.82
C LYS A 127 -6.86 6.42 -15.13
N ASN A 128 -7.80 5.71 -14.50
CA ASN A 128 -8.99 6.29 -13.88
C ASN A 128 -8.80 6.60 -12.38
N ALA A 129 -7.55 6.80 -11.96
CA ALA A 129 -7.22 7.11 -10.58
C ALA A 129 -6.19 8.23 -10.51
N LEU A 130 -6.16 8.92 -9.38
CA LEU A 130 -5.14 9.93 -9.06
C LEU A 130 -4.00 9.26 -8.31
N TRP A 131 -2.78 9.39 -8.82
CA TRP A 131 -1.59 8.79 -8.25
C TRP A 131 -0.60 9.85 -7.78
N ILE A 132 -0.20 9.76 -6.51
CA ILE A 132 0.60 10.78 -5.83
C ILE A 132 1.87 10.17 -5.26
N CYS A 133 3.03 10.72 -5.64
CA CYS A 133 4.25 10.46 -4.89
C CYS A 133 4.27 11.41 -3.68
N GLY A 134 4.17 10.86 -2.46
CA GLY A 134 4.01 11.64 -1.23
C GLY A 134 4.35 10.83 0.03
N THR A 135 4.20 11.44 1.19
CA THR A 135 4.42 10.80 2.48
C THR A 135 3.12 10.64 3.27
N ALA A 136 2.96 9.49 3.92
CA ALA A 136 1.83 9.23 4.80
C ALA A 136 1.83 10.14 6.06
N ALA A 137 2.96 10.74 6.40
CA ALA A 137 3.06 11.63 7.56
C ALA A 137 2.39 13.00 7.37
N HIS A 138 2.17 13.41 6.11
CA HIS A 138 1.51 14.65 5.73
C HIS A 138 0.78 14.41 4.41
N LEU A 139 -0.47 13.94 4.51
CA LEU A 139 -1.28 13.60 3.34
C LEU A 139 -1.75 14.89 2.64
N PRO A 140 -1.50 15.02 1.34
CA PRO A 140 -1.85 16.23 0.59
C PRO A 140 -3.33 16.25 0.18
N VAL A 141 -4.22 15.96 1.13
CA VAL A 141 -5.67 15.95 0.94
C VAL A 141 -6.35 16.67 2.11
N PRO A 142 -7.53 17.30 1.90
CA PRO A 142 -8.26 17.99 2.95
C PRO A 142 -8.71 17.08 4.08
N ASP A 143 -9.03 17.67 5.22
CA ASP A 143 -9.66 16.98 6.35
C ASP A 143 -10.99 16.36 5.90
N HIS A 144 -11.32 15.20 6.45
CA HIS A 144 -12.60 14.49 6.23
C HIS A 144 -12.96 14.25 4.75
N SER A 145 -11.96 14.16 3.85
CA SER A 145 -12.16 14.02 2.40
C SER A 145 -12.21 12.58 1.91
N ALA A 146 -11.77 11.60 2.71
CA ALA A 146 -11.78 10.19 2.35
C ALA A 146 -12.95 9.46 3.03
N GLY A 147 -13.76 8.73 2.27
CA GLY A 147 -14.76 7.82 2.82
C GLY A 147 -14.15 6.47 3.20
N VAL A 148 -13.09 6.08 2.50
CA VAL A 148 -12.33 4.86 2.75
C VAL A 148 -10.83 5.16 2.73
N ILE A 149 -10.12 4.70 3.75
CA ILE A 149 -8.66 4.62 3.75
C ILE A 149 -8.26 3.15 3.67
N THR A 150 -7.24 2.85 2.88
CA THR A 150 -6.58 1.53 2.86
C THR A 150 -5.10 1.65 3.14
N SER A 151 -4.54 0.67 3.86
CA SER A 151 -3.10 0.54 4.11
C SER A 151 -2.76 -0.95 4.21
N LEU A 152 -2.25 -1.52 3.12
CA LEU A 152 -1.93 -2.94 3.02
C LEU A 152 -0.42 -3.14 3.12
N PHE A 153 0.04 -3.82 4.18
CA PHE A 153 1.46 -4.06 4.44
C PHE A 153 2.31 -2.76 4.51
N ALA A 154 1.66 -1.65 4.84
CA ALA A 154 2.25 -0.32 4.89
C ALA A 154 2.17 0.29 6.30
N LEU A 155 2.82 1.43 6.48
CA LEU A 155 2.83 2.14 7.76
C LEU A 155 1.46 2.77 8.06
N THR A 156 1.07 2.75 9.33
CA THR A 156 -0.10 3.46 9.85
C THR A 156 0.32 4.76 10.53
N MET A 157 -0.32 5.85 10.16
CA MET A 157 -0.16 7.18 10.76
C MET A 157 -1.53 7.60 11.31
N ALA A 158 -1.87 7.09 12.52
CA ALA A 158 -3.23 7.15 13.07
C ALA A 158 -3.80 8.58 13.11
N GLU A 159 -3.04 9.56 13.58
CA GLU A 159 -3.48 10.97 13.64
C GLU A 159 -3.81 11.52 12.27
N GLU A 160 -2.95 11.28 11.28
CA GLU A 160 -3.12 11.79 9.93
C GLU A 160 -4.27 11.07 9.20
N PHE A 161 -4.41 9.75 9.43
CA PHE A 161 -5.53 8.98 8.88
C PHE A 161 -6.87 9.45 9.48
N ARG A 162 -6.89 9.74 10.79
CA ARG A 162 -8.07 10.31 11.45
C ARG A 162 -8.42 11.70 10.91
N ARG A 163 -7.43 12.55 10.62
CA ARG A 163 -7.66 13.87 10.04
C ARG A 163 -8.39 13.80 8.70
N VAL A 164 -7.95 12.90 7.80
CA VAL A 164 -8.45 12.85 6.43
C VAL A 164 -9.69 11.97 6.25
N LEU A 165 -9.95 11.03 7.18
CA LEU A 165 -11.09 10.13 7.10
C LEU A 165 -12.37 10.87 7.51
N ALA A 166 -13.44 10.69 6.73
CA ALA A 166 -14.78 11.18 7.08
C ALA A 166 -15.27 10.56 8.41
N SER A 167 -16.14 11.24 9.14
CA SER A 167 -16.62 10.81 10.45
C SER A 167 -17.34 9.44 10.43
N ASP A 168 -17.96 9.09 9.31
CA ASP A 168 -18.59 7.79 9.05
C ASP A 168 -17.74 6.85 8.20
N GLY A 169 -16.51 7.27 7.86
CA GLY A 169 -15.59 6.54 7.02
C GLY A 169 -15.01 5.28 7.66
N LEU A 170 -14.38 4.44 6.83
CA LEU A 170 -13.76 3.18 7.26
C LEU A 170 -12.28 3.14 6.86
N TYR A 171 -11.45 2.71 7.80
CA TYR A 171 -10.05 2.43 7.56
C TYR A 171 -9.80 0.91 7.53
N PHE A 172 -9.29 0.41 6.41
CA PHE A 172 -8.94 -0.98 6.17
C PHE A 172 -7.41 -1.16 6.25
N GLN A 173 -6.96 -1.97 7.18
CA GLN A 173 -5.54 -2.28 7.40
C GLN A 173 -5.30 -3.77 7.18
N VAL A 174 -4.33 -4.14 6.34
CA VAL A 174 -3.88 -5.54 6.23
C VAL A 174 -2.47 -5.66 6.81
N LEU A 175 -2.32 -6.53 7.79
CA LEU A 175 -1.05 -6.86 8.41
C LEU A 175 -0.70 -8.34 8.21
N ALA A 176 0.59 -8.61 8.03
CA ALA A 176 1.09 -9.98 8.04
C ALA A 176 1.04 -10.56 9.45
N ALA A 177 0.45 -11.74 9.61
CA ALA A 177 0.44 -12.49 10.87
C ALA A 177 1.84 -13.07 11.18
N GLN A 178 2.00 -13.61 12.38
CA GLN A 178 3.27 -14.16 12.86
C GLN A 178 3.81 -15.29 11.97
N ASP A 179 2.91 -16.13 11.49
CA ASP A 179 3.20 -17.31 10.67
C ASP A 179 3.15 -17.04 9.15
N HIS A 180 3.11 -15.77 8.74
CA HIS A 180 3.16 -15.38 7.32
C HIS A 180 4.50 -15.74 6.68
N LEU A 181 4.47 -16.49 5.57
CA LEU A 181 5.62 -16.91 4.77
C LEU A 181 6.71 -17.66 5.56
N LEU A 182 6.30 -18.64 6.36
CA LEU A 182 7.27 -19.45 7.12
C LEU A 182 8.13 -20.33 6.22
N GLY A 183 7.61 -20.81 5.10
CA GLY A 183 8.37 -21.55 4.09
C GLY A 183 9.54 -20.75 3.54
N LEU A 184 9.28 -19.53 3.04
CA LEU A 184 10.32 -18.61 2.58
C LEU A 184 11.32 -18.31 3.70
N LYS A 185 10.84 -17.98 4.90
CA LYS A 185 11.70 -17.66 6.05
C LYS A 185 12.60 -18.82 6.45
N SER A 186 12.13 -20.07 6.38
CA SER A 186 12.94 -21.25 6.69
C SER A 186 14.09 -21.48 5.71
N ILE A 187 13.92 -21.06 4.46
CA ILE A 187 14.97 -21.13 3.44
C ILE A 187 16.02 -20.03 3.67
N ILE A 188 15.57 -18.78 3.90
CA ILE A 188 16.49 -17.63 3.90
C ILE A 188 17.20 -17.42 5.24
N TYR A 189 16.62 -17.88 6.36
CA TYR A 189 17.22 -17.75 7.69
C TYR A 189 17.72 -19.08 8.23
N PRO A 190 18.85 -19.11 8.94
CA PRO A 190 19.36 -20.32 9.57
C PRO A 190 18.50 -20.79 10.74
N GLU A 191 17.80 -19.85 11.39
CA GLU A 191 16.90 -20.10 12.53
C GLU A 191 15.68 -19.22 12.43
N LEU A 192 14.50 -19.82 12.66
CA LEU A 192 13.23 -19.09 12.69
C LEU A 192 12.99 -18.48 14.07
N LYS A 193 13.16 -17.18 14.18
CA LYS A 193 12.79 -16.42 15.40
C LYS A 193 11.38 -15.85 15.22
N LEU A 194 10.38 -16.57 15.70
CA LEU A 194 9.00 -16.09 15.70
C LEU A 194 8.88 -15.03 16.81
N LYS A 195 8.77 -13.76 16.42
CA LYS A 195 8.42 -12.69 17.35
C LYS A 195 6.91 -12.57 17.40
N GLU A 196 6.36 -12.43 18.61
CA GLU A 196 4.97 -12.02 18.74
C GLU A 196 4.74 -10.75 17.96
N LYS A 197 3.71 -10.74 17.13
CA LYS A 197 3.25 -9.57 16.39
C LYS A 197 1.85 -9.27 16.84
N ASP A 198 1.64 -8.05 17.24
CA ASP A 198 0.29 -7.54 17.38
C ASP A 198 -0.30 -7.39 15.97
N SER A 199 -1.20 -8.28 15.63
CA SER A 199 -1.92 -8.28 14.35
C SER A 199 -3.23 -7.50 14.40
N VAL A 200 -3.62 -6.98 15.58
CA VAL A 200 -4.81 -6.16 15.80
C VAL A 200 -4.44 -4.97 16.68
N PRO A 201 -3.64 -4.01 16.18
CA PRO A 201 -3.14 -2.91 16.99
C PRO A 201 -4.28 -2.01 17.46
N ASP A 202 -4.17 -1.56 18.70
CA ASP A 202 -4.98 -0.45 19.20
C ASP A 202 -4.50 0.85 18.54
N LEU A 203 -5.42 1.56 17.89
CA LEU A 203 -5.10 2.78 17.14
C LEU A 203 -5.74 4.00 17.83
N PRO A 204 -4.93 4.96 18.33
CA PRO A 204 -5.47 6.17 18.94
C PRO A 204 -6.47 6.89 18.05
N GLY A 205 -7.67 7.19 18.59
CA GLY A 205 -8.74 7.87 17.87
C GLY A 205 -9.53 6.99 16.88
N PHE A 206 -9.35 5.67 16.97
CA PHE A 206 -10.10 4.71 16.20
C PHE A 206 -10.72 3.62 17.07
N ARG A 207 -11.85 3.09 16.62
CA ARG A 207 -12.49 1.90 17.16
C ARG A 207 -12.41 0.78 16.16
N LEU A 208 -11.98 -0.40 16.60
CA LEU A 208 -12.04 -1.61 15.80
C LEU A 208 -13.49 -2.01 15.52
N VAL A 209 -13.84 -2.24 14.26
CA VAL A 209 -15.18 -2.65 13.79
C VAL A 209 -15.22 -4.13 13.46
N LYS A 210 -14.19 -4.63 12.78
CA LYS A 210 -14.14 -6.00 12.29
C LYS A 210 -12.69 -6.45 12.15
N THR A 211 -12.45 -7.72 12.41
CA THR A 211 -11.19 -8.40 12.12
C THR A 211 -11.50 -9.64 11.29
N VAL A 212 -10.81 -9.82 10.17
CA VAL A 212 -10.97 -10.96 9.27
C VAL A 212 -9.61 -11.63 9.09
N PRO A 213 -9.42 -12.87 9.55
CA PRO A 213 -8.22 -13.63 9.25
C PRO A 213 -8.22 -14.04 7.78
N ILE A 214 -7.07 -13.92 7.13
CA ILE A 214 -6.85 -14.33 5.74
C ILE A 214 -5.73 -15.35 5.75
N ARG A 215 -6.04 -16.60 5.43
CA ARG A 215 -5.05 -17.68 5.40
C ARG A 215 -5.29 -18.58 4.21
N PHE A 216 -4.27 -18.76 3.38
CA PHE A 216 -4.31 -19.65 2.24
C PHE A 216 -2.91 -20.11 1.86
N GLU A 217 -2.84 -21.27 1.23
CA GLU A 217 -1.62 -21.83 0.68
C GLU A 217 -1.46 -21.45 -0.79
N PHE A 218 -0.25 -21.24 -1.23
CA PHE A 218 0.09 -20.98 -2.63
C PHE A 218 1.45 -21.59 -2.98
N THR A 219 1.65 -21.87 -4.25
CA THR A 219 2.90 -22.44 -4.77
C THR A 219 3.49 -21.52 -5.82
N VAL A 220 4.76 -21.20 -5.69
CA VAL A 220 5.56 -20.43 -6.66
C VAL A 220 6.67 -21.30 -7.24
N GLU A 221 7.00 -21.09 -8.51
CA GLU A 221 8.02 -21.84 -9.22
C GLU A 221 8.93 -20.90 -10.02
N GLY A 222 10.16 -21.30 -10.24
CA GLY A 222 11.13 -20.56 -11.03
C GLY A 222 11.35 -19.12 -10.54
N GLU A 223 11.25 -18.14 -11.42
CA GLU A 223 11.46 -16.71 -11.13
C GLU A 223 10.50 -16.18 -10.05
N GLN A 224 9.30 -16.76 -9.89
CA GLN A 224 8.34 -16.32 -8.89
C GLN A 224 8.82 -16.56 -7.44
N VAL A 225 9.74 -17.50 -7.22
CA VAL A 225 10.41 -17.71 -5.91
C VAL A 225 11.23 -16.48 -5.54
N GLN A 226 11.96 -15.90 -6.50
CA GLN A 226 12.75 -14.68 -6.29
C GLN A 226 11.86 -13.43 -6.17
N ASN A 227 10.80 -13.36 -6.97
CA ASN A 227 9.83 -12.27 -6.91
C ASN A 227 9.14 -12.22 -5.52
N LEU A 228 8.83 -13.39 -4.93
CA LEU A 228 8.27 -13.47 -3.59
C LEU A 228 9.22 -12.88 -2.53
N LEU A 229 10.52 -13.19 -2.57
CA LEU A 229 11.50 -12.55 -1.69
C LEU A 229 11.54 -11.04 -1.90
N SER A 230 11.67 -10.62 -3.16
CA SER A 230 11.88 -9.22 -3.54
C SER A 230 10.74 -8.30 -3.09
N MET A 231 9.49 -8.82 -3.00
CA MET A 231 8.36 -8.03 -2.51
C MET A 231 8.27 -7.94 -0.98
N THR A 232 9.17 -8.60 -0.25
CA THR A 232 9.19 -8.58 1.21
C THR A 232 10.37 -7.78 1.76
N PRO A 233 10.29 -7.25 3.01
CA PRO A 233 11.43 -6.58 3.65
C PRO A 233 12.59 -7.53 3.97
N HIS A 234 12.42 -8.84 3.77
CA HIS A 234 13.48 -9.83 3.98
C HIS A 234 14.62 -9.69 2.96
N VAL A 235 14.37 -9.13 1.78
CA VAL A 235 15.39 -8.86 0.76
C VAL A 235 16.56 -8.03 1.28
N TYR A 236 16.32 -7.14 2.25
CA TYR A 236 17.36 -6.32 2.88
C TYR A 236 18.09 -6.99 4.05
N ARG A 237 17.67 -8.19 4.45
CA ARG A 237 18.16 -8.89 5.66
C ARG A 237 18.68 -10.30 5.36
N ILE A 238 18.55 -10.75 4.13
CA ILE A 238 19.00 -12.08 3.72
C ILE A 238 20.53 -12.17 3.74
N SER A 239 21.08 -13.27 4.27
CA SER A 239 22.51 -13.56 4.19
C SER A 239 22.89 -14.10 2.80
N LYS A 240 24.19 -14.14 2.49
CA LYS A 240 24.68 -14.73 1.24
C LYS A 240 24.31 -16.22 1.13
N GLU A 241 24.38 -16.94 2.24
CA GLU A 241 24.02 -18.36 2.33
C GLU A 241 22.52 -18.56 2.15
N GLY A 242 21.69 -17.68 2.74
CA GLY A 242 20.23 -17.67 2.55
C GLY A 242 19.86 -17.40 1.09
N ALA A 243 20.52 -16.43 0.47
CA ALA A 243 20.33 -16.12 -0.94
C ALA A 243 20.71 -17.30 -1.85
N ALA A 244 21.83 -17.99 -1.55
CA ALA A 244 22.24 -19.18 -2.29
C ALA A 244 21.23 -20.33 -2.14
N ARG A 245 20.71 -20.58 -0.93
CA ARG A 245 19.66 -21.59 -0.72
C ARG A 245 18.39 -21.26 -1.51
N LEU A 246 17.95 -19.99 -1.47
CA LEU A 246 16.78 -19.57 -2.23
C LEU A 246 16.99 -19.67 -3.75
N ALA A 247 18.18 -19.33 -4.24
CA ALA A 247 18.52 -19.46 -5.66
C ALA A 247 18.54 -20.92 -6.15
N ALA A 248 18.78 -21.88 -5.25
CA ALA A 248 18.71 -23.31 -5.53
C ALA A 248 17.29 -23.90 -5.37
N THR A 249 16.31 -23.10 -4.96
CA THR A 249 14.92 -23.51 -4.76
C THR A 249 14.11 -23.21 -6.00
N ASP A 250 13.75 -24.23 -6.76
CA ASP A 250 12.96 -24.08 -7.98
C ASP A 250 11.45 -23.99 -7.72
N LYS A 251 10.99 -24.60 -6.61
CA LYS A 251 9.58 -24.63 -6.23
C LYS A 251 9.41 -24.42 -4.73
N LEU A 252 8.49 -23.56 -4.34
CA LEU A 252 8.16 -23.28 -2.94
C LEU A 252 6.65 -23.24 -2.76
N THR A 253 6.13 -24.12 -1.88
CA THR A 253 4.77 -23.98 -1.33
C THR A 253 4.85 -23.28 0.02
N ASP A 254 4.07 -22.21 0.19
CA ASP A 254 4.08 -21.42 1.39
C ASP A 254 2.66 -20.95 1.77
N THR A 255 2.51 -20.44 2.97
CA THR A 255 1.24 -19.93 3.48
C THR A 255 1.27 -18.41 3.58
N ALA A 256 0.35 -17.75 2.90
CA ALA A 256 -0.01 -16.38 3.19
C ALA A 256 -0.94 -16.35 4.41
N SER A 257 -0.49 -15.73 5.50
CA SER A 257 -1.26 -15.56 6.72
C SER A 257 -1.27 -14.09 7.11
N CYS A 258 -2.44 -13.46 7.00
CA CYS A 258 -2.64 -12.03 7.18
C CYS A 258 -3.90 -11.77 8.01
N VAL A 259 -4.04 -10.57 8.50
CA VAL A 259 -5.24 -10.10 9.19
C VAL A 259 -5.70 -8.80 8.55
N LEU A 260 -6.95 -8.75 8.13
CA LEU A 260 -7.62 -7.52 7.73
C LEU A 260 -8.37 -6.96 8.93
N ASN A 261 -7.94 -5.80 9.40
CA ASN A 261 -8.61 -5.04 10.44
C ASN A 261 -9.38 -3.87 9.81
N VAL A 262 -10.58 -3.63 10.28
CA VAL A 262 -11.40 -2.48 9.87
C VAL A 262 -11.67 -1.61 11.07
N TYR A 263 -11.38 -0.33 10.94
CA TYR A 263 -11.55 0.66 11.99
C TYR A 263 -12.49 1.78 11.55
N ARG A 264 -13.06 2.44 12.55
CA ARG A 264 -13.85 3.66 12.38
C ARG A 264 -13.32 4.74 13.30
N PRO A 265 -13.28 6.03 12.88
CA PRO A 265 -12.88 7.12 13.77
C PRO A 265 -13.84 7.29 14.93
N ILE A 266 -13.33 7.76 16.09
CA ILE A 266 -14.09 8.11 17.31
C ILE A 266 -13.85 9.55 17.69
#